data_2b79fc9e213800f0f5b0dd512eacd257
#
_entry.id   2b79fc9e213800f0f5b0dd512eacd257
#
_cell.length_a   1.000
_cell.length_b   1.000
_cell.length_c   1.000
_cell.angle_alpha   90.00
_cell.angle_beta   90.00
_cell.angle_gamma   90.00
#
_symmetry.space_group_name_H-M   'P 1'
#
loop_
_entity.id
_entity.type
_entity.pdbx_description
1 polymer ?
#
loop_
_entity_poly.entity_id
_entity_poly.type
_entity_poly.pdbx_seq_one_letter_code
_entity_poly.pdbx_strand_id
1 'polypeptide(L)'
;MRFFNILFFATIAFLTSCSNKSSGISENNYFLDTDTAAVKTGGIKMVSINTPKGKFNVWTKKFGNNPKIKVLLLHGGPGSSHEYFESFESFLPKEGIEFIYYDQLGSYLSDKPTDTSLWVTERFVEEVEQVRQALHLDSSNFYLLGHSWGGILAMEYALKYQQNLKGLIISNMMSSCPAYAAYNKNVLQKQMDPKIVDSILNLEKENKTADPLYMNLLMNNYYNKHICRIYPFPEPLNRMFGHTNNQVYTIMQGPSEFGISGRLTTWDRTADLYKIKVPTLVIRGMHDTMDPDFMKMMSEKLGNGQLVTCPNGSHCSMWDDQPNYFKGLITFLKSNKKG
;
A
#
# COMPACT_ATOMS: atom_id res chain seq x y z
N MET A 1 -6.91 -50.13 74.54
CA MET A 1 -7.55 -49.51 73.35
C MET A 1 -7.62 -47.98 73.56
N ARG A 2 -6.75 -47.25 72.93
CA ARG A 2 -6.75 -45.76 72.97
C ARG A 2 -6.99 -45.27 71.55
N PHE A 3 -8.11 -44.56 71.33
CA PHE A 3 -8.44 -43.92 70.12
C PHE A 3 -7.71 -42.56 70.05
N PHE A 4 -6.93 -42.31 68.98
CA PHE A 4 -6.35 -41.01 68.65
C PHE A 4 -7.26 -40.27 67.66
N ASN A 5 -7.82 -39.16 68.09
CA ASN A 5 -8.54 -38.22 67.21
C ASN A 5 -7.51 -37.28 66.56
N ILE A 6 -7.38 -37.33 65.25
CA ILE A 6 -6.60 -36.37 64.49
C ILE A 6 -7.53 -35.28 64.00
N LEU A 7 -7.35 -34.06 64.51
CA LEU A 7 -8.02 -32.86 64.08
C LEU A 7 -7.32 -32.34 62.83
N PHE A 8 -8.03 -32.27 61.69
CA PHE A 8 -7.54 -31.64 60.47
C PHE A 8 -7.89 -30.17 60.52
N PHE A 9 -6.89 -29.27 60.62
CA PHE A 9 -7.04 -27.84 60.39
C PHE A 9 -6.93 -27.55 58.87
N ALA A 10 -8.04 -27.17 58.25
CA ALA A 10 -8.03 -26.67 56.89
C ALA A 10 -7.71 -25.16 56.90
N THR A 11 -6.49 -24.82 56.49
CA THR A 11 -6.09 -23.43 56.25
C THR A 11 -6.62 -23.01 54.88
N ILE A 12 -7.64 -22.13 54.87
CA ILE A 12 -8.13 -21.45 53.66
C ILE A 12 -7.17 -20.31 53.34
N ALA A 13 -6.34 -20.51 52.34
CA ALA A 13 -5.52 -19.42 51.79
C ALA A 13 -6.39 -18.55 50.85
N PHE A 14 -6.67 -17.32 51.26
CA PHE A 14 -7.24 -16.29 50.36
C PHE A 14 -6.16 -15.87 49.40
N LEU A 15 -6.25 -16.33 48.15
CA LEU A 15 -5.51 -15.77 47.04
C LEU A 15 -6.20 -14.44 46.62
N THR A 16 -5.67 -13.34 47.10
CA THR A 16 -5.99 -12.02 46.52
C THR A 16 -5.38 -11.94 45.14
N SER A 17 -6.18 -12.20 44.12
CA SER A 17 -5.83 -11.94 42.74
C SER A 17 -5.80 -10.42 42.51
N CYS A 18 -4.60 -9.84 42.45
CA CYS A 18 -4.43 -8.48 41.93
C CYS A 18 -4.78 -8.51 40.44
N SER A 19 -5.99 -8.08 40.09
CA SER A 19 -6.34 -7.78 38.71
C SER A 19 -5.61 -6.51 38.30
N ASN A 20 -4.45 -6.63 37.66
CA ASN A 20 -3.90 -5.58 36.87
C ASN A 20 -4.89 -5.30 35.72
N LYS A 21 -5.66 -4.21 35.86
CA LYS A 21 -6.35 -3.63 34.72
C LYS A 21 -5.29 -3.11 33.77
N SER A 22 -4.80 -3.96 32.87
CA SER A 22 -4.17 -3.50 31.66
C SER A 22 -5.24 -2.75 30.89
N SER A 23 -5.04 -1.48 30.63
CA SER A 23 -5.80 -0.69 29.68
C SER A 23 -5.45 -1.15 28.25
N GLY A 24 -5.53 -2.47 28.02
CA GLY A 24 -5.39 -3.10 26.72
C GLY A 24 -6.69 -2.91 25.95
N ILE A 25 -6.57 -2.44 24.73
CA ILE A 25 -7.60 -2.55 23.69
C ILE A 25 -8.09 -4.01 23.71
N SER A 26 -9.37 -4.21 23.98
CA SER A 26 -9.94 -5.55 24.05
C SER A 26 -9.72 -6.24 22.70
N GLU A 27 -8.93 -7.31 22.66
CA GLU A 27 -8.69 -8.13 21.47
C GLU A 27 -9.99 -8.58 20.78
N ASN A 28 -11.07 -8.66 21.54
CA ASN A 28 -12.39 -9.07 21.04
C ASN A 28 -13.02 -8.14 20.02
N ASN A 29 -12.56 -6.90 19.86
CA ASN A 29 -13.12 -5.93 18.91
C ASN A 29 -12.21 -5.64 17.71
N TYR A 30 -11.07 -6.31 17.60
CA TYR A 30 -10.08 -6.01 16.58
C TYR A 30 -10.61 -6.27 15.15
N PHE A 31 -11.39 -7.32 14.97
CA PHE A 31 -11.98 -7.74 13.68
C PHE A 31 -13.51 -7.56 13.62
N LEU A 32 -14.10 -6.84 14.57
CA LEU A 32 -15.53 -6.64 14.57
C LEU A 32 -15.90 -5.45 13.70
N ASP A 33 -16.77 -5.69 12.74
CA ASP A 33 -17.54 -4.65 12.09
C ASP A 33 -18.60 -4.17 13.08
N THR A 34 -18.42 -2.96 13.61
CA THR A 34 -19.34 -2.36 14.58
C THR A 34 -20.62 -1.86 13.94
N ASP A 35 -20.71 -1.84 12.62
CA ASP A 35 -21.86 -1.29 11.89
C ASP A 35 -22.99 -2.31 11.66
N THR A 36 -22.76 -3.59 11.98
CA THR A 36 -23.78 -4.64 11.80
C THR A 36 -24.02 -5.42 13.08
N ALA A 37 -25.26 -5.36 13.59
CA ALA A 37 -25.65 -5.97 14.87
C ALA A 37 -25.62 -7.52 14.87
N ALA A 38 -25.56 -8.19 13.71
CA ALA A 38 -25.82 -9.62 13.63
C ALA A 38 -24.71 -10.45 12.95
N VAL A 39 -23.94 -9.93 11.98
CA VAL A 39 -22.96 -10.69 11.21
C VAL A 39 -21.58 -10.08 11.39
N LYS A 40 -20.62 -10.90 11.88
CA LYS A 40 -19.22 -10.50 11.99
C LYS A 40 -18.52 -10.78 10.67
N THR A 41 -18.10 -9.74 9.96
CA THR A 41 -17.48 -9.82 8.64
C THR A 41 -15.97 -9.94 8.67
N GLY A 42 -15.34 -9.91 9.86
CA GLY A 42 -13.88 -9.84 9.99
C GLY A 42 -13.29 -8.52 9.49
N GLY A 43 -14.08 -7.42 9.53
CA GLY A 43 -13.67 -6.09 9.06
C GLY A 43 -13.89 -5.85 7.57
N ILE A 44 -14.46 -6.79 6.82
CA ILE A 44 -14.76 -6.64 5.39
C ILE A 44 -15.98 -5.74 5.20
N LYS A 45 -15.85 -4.80 4.25
CA LYS A 45 -16.96 -3.96 3.79
C LYS A 45 -16.90 -3.79 2.28
N MET A 46 -17.99 -4.11 1.59
CA MET A 46 -18.16 -3.74 0.19
C MET A 46 -18.70 -2.32 0.14
N VAL A 47 -17.96 -1.44 -0.54
CA VAL A 47 -18.35 -0.04 -0.72
C VAL A 47 -18.92 0.14 -2.12
N SER A 48 -20.18 0.58 -2.20
CA SER A 48 -20.81 0.91 -3.49
C SER A 48 -20.33 2.30 -3.95
N ILE A 49 -19.78 2.34 -5.15
CA ILE A 49 -19.29 3.56 -5.80
C ILE A 49 -20.09 3.88 -7.05
N ASN A 50 -20.22 5.17 -7.36
CA ASN A 50 -20.82 5.65 -8.60
C ASN A 50 -19.71 5.96 -9.61
N THR A 51 -19.89 5.54 -10.85
CA THR A 51 -19.02 5.86 -11.97
C THR A 51 -19.83 6.39 -13.15
N PRO A 52 -19.21 6.98 -14.18
CA PRO A 52 -19.91 7.36 -15.40
C PRO A 52 -20.61 6.20 -16.14
N LYS A 53 -20.27 4.94 -15.77
CA LYS A 53 -20.80 3.72 -16.40
C LYS A 53 -21.70 2.92 -15.46
N GLY A 54 -22.12 3.50 -14.35
CA GLY A 54 -23.03 2.87 -13.38
C GLY A 54 -22.38 2.66 -12.01
N LYS A 55 -23.09 1.88 -11.19
CA LYS A 55 -22.65 1.55 -9.82
C LYS A 55 -21.86 0.26 -9.82
N PHE A 56 -20.79 0.25 -9.04
CA PHE A 56 -19.95 -0.92 -8.81
C PHE A 56 -19.61 -1.03 -7.33
N ASN A 57 -19.14 -2.18 -6.89
CA ASN A 57 -18.71 -2.42 -5.54
C ASN A 57 -17.20 -2.60 -5.49
N VAL A 58 -16.56 -1.95 -4.52
CA VAL A 58 -15.14 -2.13 -4.24
C VAL A 58 -14.97 -2.73 -2.85
N TRP A 59 -14.01 -3.64 -2.72
CA TRP A 59 -13.74 -4.38 -1.52
C TRP A 59 -12.77 -3.63 -0.60
N THR A 60 -13.11 -3.61 0.70
CA THR A 60 -12.22 -3.11 1.75
C THR A 60 -12.18 -4.08 2.92
N LYS A 61 -11.06 -4.10 3.66
CA LYS A 61 -10.92 -4.84 4.92
C LYS A 61 -10.13 -4.03 5.94
N LYS A 62 -10.75 -3.80 7.08
CA LYS A 62 -10.19 -3.02 8.17
C LYS A 62 -9.47 -3.92 9.19
N PHE A 63 -8.31 -3.45 9.65
CA PHE A 63 -7.54 -4.01 10.76
C PHE A 63 -7.36 -2.97 11.85
N GLY A 64 -7.78 -3.27 13.06
CA GLY A 64 -7.69 -2.35 14.19
C GLY A 64 -8.96 -1.52 14.41
N ASN A 65 -8.92 -0.66 15.42
CA ASN A 65 -10.04 0.18 15.84
C ASN A 65 -9.60 1.54 16.37
N ASN A 66 -8.47 2.08 15.88
CA ASN A 66 -7.94 3.36 16.36
C ASN A 66 -8.79 4.52 15.80
N PRO A 67 -9.38 5.37 16.68
CA PRO A 67 -10.22 6.49 16.22
C PRO A 67 -9.42 7.63 15.59
N LYS A 68 -8.09 7.73 15.86
CA LYS A 68 -7.25 8.90 15.52
C LYS A 68 -6.21 8.62 14.43
N ILE A 69 -5.88 7.35 14.15
CA ILE A 69 -4.88 6.97 13.13
C ILE A 69 -5.47 5.84 12.29
N LYS A 70 -5.94 6.17 11.11
CA LYS A 70 -6.54 5.26 10.14
C LYS A 70 -5.83 5.44 8.80
N VAL A 71 -5.17 4.38 8.33
CA VAL A 71 -4.38 4.40 7.10
C VAL A 71 -5.12 3.63 6.02
N LEU A 72 -5.61 4.33 4.98
CA LEU A 72 -6.11 3.67 3.77
C LEU A 72 -4.95 3.38 2.84
N LEU A 73 -4.81 2.12 2.41
CA LEU A 73 -3.71 1.64 1.58
C LEU A 73 -4.15 1.56 0.12
N LEU A 74 -3.53 2.38 -0.73
CA LEU A 74 -3.73 2.34 -2.18
C LEU A 74 -2.64 1.48 -2.82
N HIS A 75 -3.06 0.32 -3.36
CA HIS A 75 -2.15 -0.59 -4.04
C HIS A 75 -1.67 -0.06 -5.40
N GLY A 76 -0.58 -0.64 -5.87
CA GLY A 76 0.04 -0.36 -7.16
C GLY A 76 -0.63 -1.05 -8.35
N GLY A 77 0.14 -1.27 -9.36
CA GLY A 77 -0.25 -1.77 -10.67
C GLY A 77 -0.29 -0.63 -11.71
N PRO A 78 -1.44 -0.09 -12.12
CA PRO A 78 -2.83 -0.30 -11.67
C PRO A 78 -3.37 -1.73 -11.84
N GLY A 79 -4.46 -2.07 -11.13
CA GLY A 79 -5.11 -3.37 -11.29
C GLY A 79 -4.47 -4.51 -10.47
N SER A 80 -3.49 -4.22 -9.59
CA SER A 80 -2.96 -5.20 -8.62
C SER A 80 -3.97 -5.50 -7.51
N SER A 81 -3.53 -5.99 -6.36
CA SER A 81 -4.37 -6.28 -5.19
C SER A 81 -3.73 -5.79 -3.90
N HIS A 82 -4.48 -5.81 -2.81
CA HIS A 82 -3.98 -5.47 -1.47
C HIS A 82 -2.92 -6.45 -0.93
N GLU A 83 -2.81 -7.66 -1.49
CA GLU A 83 -2.10 -8.80 -0.89
C GLU A 83 -0.64 -8.49 -0.53
N TYR A 84 0.07 -7.74 -1.35
CA TYR A 84 1.46 -7.42 -1.04
C TYR A 84 1.64 -6.43 0.14
N PHE A 85 0.55 -5.86 0.65
CA PHE A 85 0.54 -5.11 1.91
C PHE A 85 0.39 -5.99 3.15
N GLU A 86 0.31 -7.32 3.04
CA GLU A 86 0.14 -8.20 4.21
C GLU A 86 1.28 -8.09 5.22
N SER A 87 2.47 -7.63 4.82
CA SER A 87 3.54 -7.29 5.77
C SER A 87 3.10 -6.27 6.84
N PHE A 88 2.14 -5.39 6.53
CA PHE A 88 1.62 -4.38 7.47
C PHE A 88 0.95 -4.99 8.70
N GLU A 89 0.36 -6.19 8.57
CA GLU A 89 -0.28 -6.92 9.66
C GLU A 89 0.69 -7.25 10.80
N SER A 90 1.97 -7.45 10.49
CA SER A 90 3.01 -7.76 11.47
C SER A 90 3.50 -6.54 12.25
N PHE A 91 3.23 -5.32 11.76
CA PHE A 91 3.82 -4.09 12.33
C PHE A 91 2.78 -3.12 12.90
N LEU A 92 1.74 -2.78 12.15
CA LEU A 92 0.84 -1.70 12.53
C LEU A 92 -0.10 -2.02 13.70
N PRO A 93 -0.67 -3.23 13.81
CA PRO A 93 -1.60 -3.55 14.90
C PRO A 93 -0.97 -3.43 16.30
N LYS A 94 0.23 -3.95 16.49
CA LYS A 94 0.95 -3.86 17.77
C LYS A 94 1.29 -2.43 18.19
N GLU A 95 1.29 -1.50 17.24
CA GLU A 95 1.49 -0.08 17.48
C GLU A 95 0.18 0.69 17.68
N GLY A 96 -0.96 -0.02 17.68
CA GLY A 96 -2.30 0.54 17.83
C GLY A 96 -2.73 1.38 16.63
N ILE A 97 -2.22 1.11 15.44
CA ILE A 97 -2.55 1.82 14.20
C ILE A 97 -3.60 1.01 13.44
N GLU A 98 -4.73 1.65 13.11
CA GLU A 98 -5.74 1.07 12.22
C GLU A 98 -5.29 1.25 10.78
N PHE A 99 -5.43 0.21 9.97
CA PHE A 99 -5.22 0.32 8.52
C PHE A 99 -6.30 -0.44 7.76
N ILE A 100 -6.49 -0.05 6.51
CA ILE A 100 -7.59 -0.53 5.68
C ILE A 100 -7.01 -0.95 4.34
N TYR A 101 -7.13 -2.22 4.01
CA TYR A 101 -6.95 -2.72 2.66
C TYR A 101 -8.10 -2.28 1.77
N TYR A 102 -7.78 -2.01 0.53
CA TYR A 102 -8.73 -1.60 -0.47
C TYR A 102 -8.29 -2.11 -1.84
N ASP A 103 -9.09 -2.94 -2.47
CA ASP A 103 -8.94 -3.31 -3.86
C ASP A 103 -9.70 -2.30 -4.72
N GLN A 104 -8.99 -1.58 -5.59
CA GLN A 104 -9.57 -0.58 -6.47
C GLN A 104 -10.48 -1.25 -7.51
N LEU A 105 -11.41 -0.50 -8.12
CA LEU A 105 -12.27 -1.04 -9.17
C LEU A 105 -11.44 -1.66 -10.29
N GLY A 106 -11.80 -2.87 -10.69
CA GLY A 106 -11.03 -3.67 -11.63
C GLY A 106 -10.03 -4.62 -10.99
N SER A 107 -9.76 -4.49 -9.69
CA SER A 107 -8.79 -5.31 -8.94
C SER A 107 -9.46 -6.47 -8.22
N TYR A 108 -8.71 -7.47 -7.91
CA TYR A 108 -8.95 -8.79 -7.31
C TYR A 108 -10.36 -9.06 -6.73
N LEU A 109 -10.70 -8.53 -5.56
CA LEU A 109 -11.98 -8.78 -4.85
C LEU A 109 -13.07 -7.74 -5.15
N SER A 110 -12.74 -6.71 -5.92
CA SER A 110 -13.69 -5.69 -6.39
C SER A 110 -14.33 -6.06 -7.71
N ASP A 111 -15.42 -5.38 -8.08
CA ASP A 111 -16.07 -5.56 -9.37
C ASP A 111 -15.10 -5.27 -10.53
N LYS A 112 -15.24 -6.01 -11.62
CA LYS A 112 -14.33 -5.96 -12.78
C LYS A 112 -15.11 -5.60 -14.05
N PRO A 113 -15.51 -4.31 -14.23
CA PRO A 113 -16.14 -3.87 -15.46
C PRO A 113 -15.18 -4.01 -16.66
N THR A 114 -15.75 -4.22 -17.84
CA THR A 114 -14.98 -4.37 -19.07
C THR A 114 -14.80 -3.08 -19.86
N ASP A 115 -15.53 -2.01 -19.49
CA ASP A 115 -15.45 -0.71 -20.17
C ASP A 115 -14.13 -0.01 -19.85
N THR A 116 -13.23 0.02 -20.83
CA THR A 116 -11.89 0.58 -20.67
C THR A 116 -11.86 2.09 -20.49
N SER A 117 -12.97 2.80 -20.77
CA SER A 117 -13.06 4.24 -20.49
C SER A 117 -13.02 4.57 -18.99
N LEU A 118 -13.24 3.58 -18.13
CA LEU A 118 -13.11 3.70 -16.67
C LEU A 118 -11.66 3.76 -16.18
N TRP A 119 -10.70 3.36 -16.99
CA TRP A 119 -9.29 3.29 -16.58
C TRP A 119 -8.58 4.63 -16.83
N VAL A 120 -8.98 5.65 -16.06
CA VAL A 120 -8.40 6.99 -16.08
C VAL A 120 -8.20 7.49 -14.66
N THR A 121 -7.12 8.24 -14.41
CA THR A 121 -6.68 8.66 -13.08
C THR A 121 -7.76 9.44 -12.33
N GLU A 122 -8.44 10.37 -13.00
CA GLU A 122 -9.48 11.21 -12.41
C GLU A 122 -10.65 10.37 -11.83
N ARG A 123 -11.04 9.31 -12.53
CA ARG A 123 -12.10 8.42 -12.04
C ARG A 123 -11.65 7.68 -10.77
N PHE A 124 -10.39 7.22 -10.69
CA PHE A 124 -9.86 6.58 -9.49
C PHE A 124 -9.76 7.57 -8.31
N VAL A 125 -9.46 8.84 -8.55
CA VAL A 125 -9.48 9.88 -7.50
C VAL A 125 -10.89 10.03 -6.90
N GLU A 126 -11.93 10.08 -7.74
CA GLU A 126 -13.33 10.13 -7.27
C GLU A 126 -13.75 8.86 -6.53
N GLU A 127 -13.22 7.71 -6.93
CA GLU A 127 -13.45 6.45 -6.23
C GLU A 127 -12.87 6.48 -4.81
N VAL A 128 -11.61 6.95 -4.66
CA VAL A 128 -10.99 7.11 -3.33
C VAL A 128 -11.81 8.03 -2.43
N GLU A 129 -12.35 9.14 -2.98
CA GLU A 129 -13.21 10.05 -2.20
C GLU A 129 -14.51 9.38 -1.75
N GLN A 130 -15.14 8.58 -2.59
CA GLN A 130 -16.34 7.83 -2.23
C GLN A 130 -16.04 6.75 -1.17
N VAL A 131 -14.90 6.05 -1.30
CA VAL A 131 -14.44 5.08 -0.30
C VAL A 131 -14.17 5.76 1.04
N ARG A 132 -13.46 6.91 1.05
CA ARG A 132 -13.22 7.72 2.23
C ARG A 132 -14.52 8.07 2.96
N GLN A 133 -15.53 8.56 2.21
CA GLN A 133 -16.84 8.95 2.76
C GLN A 133 -17.56 7.73 3.36
N ALA A 134 -17.58 6.61 2.65
CA ALA A 134 -18.24 5.38 3.10
C ALA A 134 -17.56 4.77 4.34
N LEU A 135 -16.27 5.03 4.56
CA LEU A 135 -15.49 4.58 5.71
C LEU A 135 -15.42 5.63 6.84
N HIS A 136 -16.10 6.77 6.70
CA HIS A 136 -16.12 7.87 7.67
C HIS A 136 -14.72 8.34 8.08
N LEU A 137 -13.85 8.52 7.08
CA LEU A 137 -12.49 9.03 7.26
C LEU A 137 -12.48 10.55 7.06
N ASP A 138 -11.74 11.29 7.90
CA ASP A 138 -11.66 12.75 7.83
C ASP A 138 -10.28 13.27 8.30
N SER A 139 -10.08 14.57 8.23
CA SER A 139 -8.82 15.23 8.58
C SER A 139 -8.36 15.01 10.04
N SER A 140 -9.21 14.50 10.92
CA SER A 140 -8.84 14.17 12.31
C SER A 140 -8.14 12.80 12.43
N ASN A 141 -8.36 11.90 11.46
CA ASN A 141 -7.91 10.51 11.56
C ASN A 141 -7.31 9.92 10.27
N PHE A 142 -7.54 10.52 9.11
CA PHE A 142 -7.29 9.92 7.79
C PHE A 142 -5.87 10.14 7.29
N TYR A 143 -5.12 9.05 7.20
CA TYR A 143 -3.85 8.98 6.48
C TYR A 143 -4.06 8.19 5.18
N LEU A 144 -3.55 8.72 4.06
CA LEU A 144 -3.58 8.05 2.77
C LEU A 144 -2.17 7.60 2.42
N LEU A 145 -1.98 6.29 2.27
CA LEU A 145 -0.72 5.71 1.81
C LEU A 145 -0.92 5.16 0.40
N GLY A 146 -0.13 5.67 -0.54
CA GLY A 146 -0.09 5.12 -1.89
C GLY A 146 1.29 4.56 -2.22
N HIS A 147 1.32 3.31 -2.71
CA HIS A 147 2.52 2.64 -3.18
C HIS A 147 2.48 2.48 -4.70
N SER A 148 3.60 2.78 -5.39
CA SER A 148 3.68 2.66 -6.85
C SER A 148 2.58 3.49 -7.54
N TRP A 149 1.80 2.93 -8.45
CA TRP A 149 0.59 3.59 -8.99
C TRP A 149 -0.29 4.19 -7.90
N GLY A 150 -0.46 3.51 -6.76
CA GLY A 150 -1.16 4.09 -5.61
C GLY A 150 -0.56 5.41 -5.13
N GLY A 151 0.75 5.63 -5.32
CA GLY A 151 1.43 6.90 -5.04
C GLY A 151 1.04 8.01 -6.02
N ILE A 152 0.88 7.70 -7.31
CA ILE A 152 0.28 8.63 -8.30
C ILE A 152 -1.12 9.03 -7.84
N LEU A 153 -1.95 8.03 -7.55
CA LEU A 153 -3.33 8.24 -7.11
C LEU A 153 -3.41 9.06 -5.81
N ALA A 154 -2.51 8.81 -4.87
CA ALA A 154 -2.45 9.55 -3.61
C ALA A 154 -2.03 11.02 -3.80
N MET A 155 -1.10 11.30 -4.72
CA MET A 155 -0.72 12.67 -5.08
C MET A 155 -1.87 13.42 -5.76
N GLU A 156 -2.55 12.80 -6.72
CA GLU A 156 -3.72 13.40 -7.39
C GLU A 156 -4.87 13.63 -6.41
N TYR A 157 -5.12 12.68 -5.50
CA TYR A 157 -6.09 12.86 -4.43
C TYR A 157 -5.72 14.04 -3.53
N ALA A 158 -4.48 14.15 -3.11
CA ALA A 158 -4.02 15.25 -2.27
C ALA A 158 -4.13 16.61 -2.98
N LEU A 159 -3.77 16.71 -4.25
CA LEU A 159 -3.93 17.94 -5.02
C LEU A 159 -5.37 18.44 -5.08
N LYS A 160 -6.35 17.54 -5.02
CA LYS A 160 -7.77 17.86 -5.08
C LYS A 160 -8.45 17.94 -3.70
N TYR A 161 -8.10 17.04 -2.78
CA TYR A 161 -8.86 16.77 -1.55
C TYR A 161 -8.00 16.77 -0.26
N GLN A 162 -6.83 17.42 -0.25
CA GLN A 162 -5.92 17.38 0.91
C GLN A 162 -6.53 17.89 2.23
N GLN A 163 -7.59 18.71 2.16
CA GLN A 163 -8.33 19.17 3.35
C GLN A 163 -8.96 18.03 4.15
N ASN A 164 -9.18 16.87 3.54
CA ASN A 164 -9.70 15.67 4.18
C ASN A 164 -8.61 14.81 4.83
N LEU A 165 -7.32 15.10 4.55
CA LEU A 165 -6.19 14.30 5.01
C LEU A 165 -5.61 14.83 6.32
N LYS A 166 -5.26 13.90 7.21
CA LYS A 166 -4.37 14.15 8.35
C LYS A 166 -2.90 14.03 7.95
N GLY A 167 -2.59 13.18 7.00
CA GLY A 167 -1.27 13.01 6.42
C GLY A 167 -1.30 12.18 5.14
N LEU A 168 -0.26 12.34 4.32
CA LEU A 168 -0.04 11.66 3.07
C LEU A 168 1.24 10.84 3.13
N ILE A 169 1.25 9.63 2.59
CA ILE A 169 2.44 8.81 2.44
C ILE A 169 2.58 8.40 0.98
N ILE A 170 3.69 8.78 0.35
CA ILE A 170 4.09 8.40 -1.00
C ILE A 170 5.20 7.36 -0.86
N SER A 171 4.87 6.12 -1.13
CA SER A 171 5.77 4.98 -0.99
C SER A 171 6.23 4.51 -2.36
N ASN A 172 7.55 4.56 -2.59
CA ASN A 172 8.19 3.99 -3.77
C ASN A 172 7.54 4.46 -5.08
N MET A 173 7.36 5.78 -5.24
CA MET A 173 6.80 6.39 -6.45
C MET A 173 7.34 7.79 -6.70
N MET A 174 7.67 8.07 -7.96
CA MET A 174 8.07 9.37 -8.46
C MET A 174 6.85 10.23 -8.83
N SER A 175 7.04 11.54 -8.87
CA SER A 175 5.99 12.49 -9.33
C SER A 175 5.99 12.72 -10.85
N SER A 176 6.77 11.94 -11.61
CA SER A 176 6.92 12.09 -13.07
C SER A 176 7.17 10.74 -13.74
N CYS A 177 6.25 10.31 -14.57
CA CYS A 177 6.42 9.13 -15.43
C CYS A 177 7.49 9.32 -16.53
N PRO A 178 7.62 10.51 -17.15
CA PRO A 178 8.77 10.78 -18.04
C PRO A 178 10.12 10.64 -17.35
N ALA A 179 10.26 11.13 -16.11
CA ALA A 179 11.50 10.96 -15.34
C ALA A 179 11.74 9.49 -14.96
N TYR A 180 10.70 8.75 -14.57
CA TYR A 180 10.77 7.31 -14.35
C TYR A 180 11.26 6.56 -15.60
N ALA A 181 10.68 6.84 -16.75
CA ALA A 181 11.12 6.22 -18.01
C ALA A 181 12.58 6.55 -18.35
N ALA A 182 13.01 7.78 -18.10
CA ALA A 182 14.39 8.22 -18.32
C ALA A 182 15.37 7.50 -17.38
N TYR A 183 15.04 7.38 -16.09
CA TYR A 183 15.86 6.65 -15.11
C TYR A 183 15.99 5.17 -15.48
N ASN A 184 14.90 4.54 -15.83
CA ASN A 184 14.88 3.14 -16.26
C ASN A 184 15.82 2.92 -17.45
N LYS A 185 15.64 3.70 -18.54
CA LYS A 185 16.41 3.58 -19.78
C LYS A 185 17.89 3.94 -19.59
N ASN A 186 18.17 5.03 -18.86
CA ASN A 186 19.52 5.60 -18.84
C ASN A 186 20.39 5.08 -17.70
N VAL A 187 19.78 4.49 -16.66
CA VAL A 187 20.49 3.97 -15.49
C VAL A 187 20.30 2.48 -15.35
N LEU A 188 19.07 1.99 -15.14
CA LEU A 188 18.84 0.59 -14.76
C LEU A 188 19.09 -0.38 -15.91
N GLN A 189 18.60 -0.08 -17.11
CA GLN A 189 18.85 -0.92 -18.29
C GLN A 189 20.34 -1.01 -18.64
N LYS A 190 21.11 0.06 -18.40
CA LYS A 190 22.58 0.05 -18.63
C LYS A 190 23.36 -0.83 -17.64
N GLN A 191 22.75 -1.24 -16.54
CA GLN A 191 23.34 -2.17 -15.59
C GLN A 191 23.08 -3.64 -15.96
N MET A 192 22.29 -3.89 -17.01
CA MET A 192 21.96 -5.23 -17.51
C MET A 192 22.86 -5.62 -18.68
N ASP A 193 22.89 -6.93 -18.99
CA ASP A 193 23.49 -7.42 -20.24
C ASP A 193 22.71 -6.82 -21.43
N PRO A 194 23.39 -6.12 -22.37
CA PRO A 194 22.72 -5.52 -23.53
C PRO A 194 21.90 -6.52 -24.35
N LYS A 195 22.35 -7.78 -24.47
CA LYS A 195 21.61 -8.81 -25.21
C LYS A 195 20.27 -9.16 -24.56
N ILE A 196 20.22 -9.11 -23.21
CA ILE A 196 18.98 -9.33 -22.47
C ILE A 196 18.04 -8.13 -22.66
N VAL A 197 18.56 -6.92 -22.59
CA VAL A 197 17.79 -5.69 -22.85
C VAL A 197 17.21 -5.72 -24.25
N ASP A 198 18.02 -6.01 -25.27
CA ASP A 198 17.58 -6.13 -26.67
C ASP A 198 16.50 -7.20 -26.84
N SER A 199 16.65 -8.36 -26.16
CA SER A 199 15.64 -9.43 -26.22
C SER A 199 14.29 -8.99 -25.63
N ILE A 200 14.29 -8.29 -24.48
CA ILE A 200 13.08 -7.76 -23.85
C ILE A 200 12.41 -6.73 -24.77
N LEU A 201 13.18 -5.74 -25.26
CA LEU A 201 12.66 -4.68 -26.14
C LEU A 201 12.13 -5.22 -27.47
N ASN A 202 12.74 -6.26 -28.04
CA ASN A 202 12.26 -6.91 -29.24
C ASN A 202 10.93 -7.62 -29.01
N LEU A 203 10.77 -8.33 -27.88
CA LEU A 203 9.50 -8.96 -27.52
C LEU A 203 8.38 -7.91 -27.34
N GLU A 204 8.68 -6.77 -26.73
CA GLU A 204 7.73 -5.64 -26.62
C GLU A 204 7.35 -5.08 -27.98
N LYS A 205 8.34 -4.79 -28.84
CA LYS A 205 8.15 -4.27 -30.20
C LYS A 205 7.30 -5.20 -31.07
N GLU A 206 7.46 -6.52 -30.91
CA GLU A 206 6.72 -7.54 -31.63
C GLU A 206 5.34 -7.85 -31.00
N ASN A 207 4.96 -7.14 -29.93
CA ASN A 207 3.74 -7.40 -29.14
C ASN A 207 3.69 -8.85 -28.58
N LYS A 208 4.84 -9.43 -28.26
CA LYS A 208 4.99 -10.79 -27.70
C LYS A 208 5.18 -10.80 -26.18
N THR A 209 4.58 -9.86 -25.48
CA THR A 209 4.70 -9.75 -24.01
C THR A 209 3.95 -10.86 -23.25
N ALA A 210 3.09 -11.61 -23.93
CA ALA A 210 2.48 -12.84 -23.41
C ALA A 210 3.38 -14.09 -23.52
N ASP A 211 4.50 -14.01 -24.25
CA ASP A 211 5.47 -15.10 -24.30
C ASP A 211 6.10 -15.31 -22.91
N PRO A 212 6.13 -16.55 -22.38
CA PRO A 212 6.75 -16.85 -21.10
C PRO A 212 8.21 -16.39 -20.99
N LEU A 213 8.94 -16.32 -22.12
CA LEU A 213 10.31 -15.82 -22.17
C LEU A 213 10.40 -14.37 -21.70
N TYR A 214 9.42 -13.52 -22.06
CA TYR A 214 9.39 -12.11 -21.66
C TYR A 214 9.43 -11.94 -20.14
N MET A 215 8.48 -12.56 -19.45
CA MET A 215 8.43 -12.46 -17.98
C MET A 215 9.62 -13.17 -17.31
N ASN A 216 10.12 -14.27 -17.89
CA ASN A 216 11.31 -14.96 -17.39
C ASN A 216 12.56 -14.06 -17.43
N LEU A 217 12.78 -13.37 -18.55
CA LEU A 217 13.89 -12.42 -18.69
C LEU A 217 13.79 -11.28 -17.66
N LEU A 218 12.59 -10.73 -17.47
CA LEU A 218 12.34 -9.66 -16.48
C LEU A 218 12.56 -10.15 -15.05
N MET A 219 11.98 -11.29 -14.67
CA MET A 219 12.09 -11.83 -13.31
C MET A 219 13.55 -12.09 -12.93
N ASN A 220 14.33 -12.72 -13.80
CA ASN A 220 15.70 -13.12 -13.49
C ASN A 220 16.74 -12.00 -13.57
N ASN A 221 16.46 -10.92 -14.34
CA ASN A 221 17.49 -9.91 -14.61
C ASN A 221 17.14 -8.52 -14.08
N TYR A 222 15.85 -8.28 -13.78
CA TYR A 222 15.36 -6.96 -13.39
C TYR A 222 14.51 -6.98 -12.12
N TYR A 223 13.45 -7.79 -12.04
CA TYR A 223 12.51 -7.78 -10.92
C TYR A 223 13.14 -8.25 -9.61
N ASN A 224 13.99 -9.26 -9.64
CA ASN A 224 14.74 -9.75 -8.47
C ASN A 224 15.79 -8.75 -7.92
N LYS A 225 16.04 -7.66 -8.64
CA LYS A 225 16.98 -6.60 -8.21
C LYS A 225 16.25 -5.32 -7.80
N HIS A 226 15.15 -5.01 -8.48
CA HIS A 226 14.51 -3.71 -8.39
C HIS A 226 13.05 -3.73 -7.90
N ILE A 227 12.34 -4.88 -8.01
CA ILE A 227 10.96 -5.02 -7.50
C ILE A 227 10.95 -5.58 -6.09
N CYS A 228 11.58 -6.74 -5.87
CA CYS A 228 11.79 -7.31 -4.54
C CYS A 228 13.08 -8.13 -4.52
N ARG A 229 13.97 -7.84 -3.56
CA ARG A 229 15.30 -8.47 -3.46
C ARG A 229 15.32 -9.73 -2.58
N ILE A 230 14.15 -10.15 -2.10
CA ILE A 230 13.96 -11.45 -1.44
C ILE A 230 13.62 -12.48 -2.53
N TYR A 231 14.42 -13.55 -2.62
CA TYR A 231 14.16 -14.60 -3.58
C TYR A 231 14.16 -15.99 -2.91
N PRO A 232 13.17 -16.86 -3.17
CA PRO A 232 11.97 -16.59 -3.98
C PRO A 232 11.12 -15.46 -3.38
N PHE A 233 10.32 -14.81 -4.22
CA PHE A 233 9.45 -13.73 -3.75
C PHE A 233 8.54 -14.19 -2.61
N PRO A 234 8.26 -13.34 -1.61
CA PRO A 234 7.27 -13.62 -0.58
C PRO A 234 5.93 -14.05 -1.20
N GLU A 235 5.28 -15.00 -0.57
CA GLU A 235 4.05 -15.60 -1.10
C GLU A 235 2.95 -14.56 -1.40
N PRO A 236 2.72 -13.51 -0.56
CA PRO A 236 1.75 -12.46 -0.87
C PRO A 236 2.07 -11.67 -2.14
N LEU A 237 3.36 -11.48 -2.48
CA LEU A 237 3.75 -10.88 -3.76
C LEU A 237 3.39 -11.80 -4.93
N ASN A 238 3.64 -13.09 -4.81
CA ASN A 238 3.30 -14.05 -5.87
C ASN A 238 1.79 -14.10 -6.11
N ARG A 239 0.97 -14.07 -5.05
CA ARG A 239 -0.50 -14.00 -5.16
C ARG A 239 -0.93 -12.71 -5.85
N MET A 240 -0.37 -11.58 -5.45
CA MET A 240 -0.65 -10.28 -6.07
C MET A 240 -0.38 -10.31 -7.57
N PHE A 241 0.76 -10.85 -8.02
CA PHE A 241 1.04 -11.01 -9.45
C PHE A 241 0.01 -11.90 -10.15
N GLY A 242 -0.40 -13.01 -9.49
CA GLY A 242 -1.42 -13.93 -10.01
C GLY A 242 -2.82 -13.31 -10.12
N HIS A 243 -3.15 -12.35 -9.26
CA HIS A 243 -4.47 -11.69 -9.21
C HIS A 243 -4.50 -10.34 -9.95
N THR A 244 -3.36 -9.87 -10.48
CA THR A 244 -3.30 -8.61 -11.22
C THR A 244 -4.20 -8.64 -12.46
N ASN A 245 -5.03 -7.62 -12.62
CA ASN A 245 -5.83 -7.43 -13.83
C ASN A 245 -4.95 -6.86 -14.95
N ASN A 246 -4.47 -7.76 -15.80
CA ASN A 246 -3.57 -7.42 -16.90
C ASN A 246 -4.17 -6.41 -17.90
N GLN A 247 -5.49 -6.38 -18.08
CA GLN A 247 -6.12 -5.39 -18.95
C GLN A 247 -5.96 -3.98 -18.39
N VAL A 248 -6.31 -3.78 -17.11
CA VAL A 248 -6.13 -2.47 -16.44
C VAL A 248 -4.67 -2.07 -16.42
N TYR A 249 -3.80 -3.00 -16.05
CA TYR A 249 -2.35 -2.79 -15.96
C TYR A 249 -1.77 -2.33 -17.30
N THR A 250 -1.99 -3.10 -18.37
CA THR A 250 -1.43 -2.80 -19.69
C THR A 250 -1.95 -1.48 -20.26
N ILE A 251 -3.25 -1.17 -20.09
CA ILE A 251 -3.84 0.07 -20.60
C ILE A 251 -3.24 1.30 -19.90
N MET A 252 -2.99 1.22 -18.61
CA MET A 252 -2.54 2.39 -17.85
C MET A 252 -1.02 2.48 -17.73
N GLN A 253 -0.33 1.39 -17.39
CA GLN A 253 1.12 1.32 -17.19
C GLN A 253 1.85 0.91 -18.46
N GLY A 254 1.45 -0.17 -19.07
CA GLY A 254 2.16 -0.86 -20.14
C GLY A 254 2.37 -2.33 -19.78
N PRO A 255 3.21 -3.08 -20.51
CA PRO A 255 3.33 -4.51 -20.34
C PRO A 255 4.10 -4.94 -19.08
N SER A 256 4.93 -4.06 -18.49
CA SER A 256 5.80 -4.39 -17.35
C SER A 256 6.35 -3.15 -16.64
N GLU A 257 7.13 -3.37 -15.57
CA GLU A 257 7.90 -2.32 -14.87
C GLU A 257 9.23 -1.95 -15.58
N PHE A 258 9.51 -2.53 -16.73
CA PHE A 258 10.73 -2.23 -17.50
C PHE A 258 10.70 -0.88 -18.20
N GLY A 259 9.50 -0.27 -18.26
CA GLY A 259 9.24 1.05 -18.82
C GLY A 259 7.81 1.46 -18.55
N ILE A 260 7.36 2.48 -19.27
CA ILE A 260 5.98 2.94 -19.25
C ILE A 260 5.52 3.30 -20.66
N SER A 261 4.40 2.76 -21.09
CA SER A 261 3.84 2.95 -22.43
C SER A 261 2.33 3.11 -22.46
N GLY A 262 1.67 3.02 -21.31
CA GLY A 262 0.23 3.17 -21.18
C GLY A 262 -0.22 4.63 -21.04
N ARG A 263 -1.44 4.82 -20.55
CA ARG A 263 -2.06 6.15 -20.37
C ARG A 263 -1.31 7.09 -19.44
N LEU A 264 -0.46 6.52 -18.55
CA LEU A 264 0.32 7.28 -17.58
C LEU A 264 1.62 7.88 -18.16
N THR A 265 1.99 7.56 -19.39
CA THR A 265 3.29 7.93 -20.01
C THR A 265 3.66 9.41 -19.86
N THR A 266 2.69 10.32 -19.92
CA THR A 266 2.91 11.76 -19.86
C THR A 266 2.57 12.39 -18.51
N TRP A 267 2.20 11.56 -17.52
CA TRP A 267 1.83 12.08 -16.21
C TRP A 267 3.03 12.69 -15.47
N ASP A 268 2.91 13.95 -15.07
CA ASP A 268 3.93 14.68 -14.32
C ASP A 268 3.29 15.71 -13.39
N ARG A 269 3.57 15.64 -12.10
CA ARG A 269 3.15 16.59 -11.06
C ARG A 269 4.31 17.20 -10.29
N THR A 270 5.52 17.10 -10.83
CA THR A 270 6.72 17.65 -10.18
C THR A 270 6.64 19.14 -9.90
N ALA A 271 6.03 19.88 -10.83
CA ALA A 271 5.79 21.32 -10.67
C ALA A 271 4.66 21.65 -9.67
N ASP A 272 3.82 20.69 -9.34
CA ASP A 272 2.66 20.88 -8.47
C ASP A 272 2.89 20.44 -7.02
N LEU A 273 4.01 19.77 -6.71
CA LEU A 273 4.30 19.20 -5.37
C LEU A 273 4.20 20.25 -4.27
N TYR A 274 4.62 21.50 -4.52
CA TYR A 274 4.54 22.59 -3.54
C TYR A 274 3.11 22.96 -3.11
N LYS A 275 2.09 22.55 -3.89
CA LYS A 275 0.68 22.77 -3.59
C LYS A 275 0.15 21.80 -2.52
N ILE A 276 0.81 20.68 -2.32
CA ILE A 276 0.49 19.70 -1.28
C ILE A 276 1.06 20.23 0.06
N LYS A 277 0.17 20.67 0.96
CA LYS A 277 0.53 21.30 2.24
C LYS A 277 0.33 20.39 3.46
N VAL A 278 -0.44 19.32 3.30
CA VAL A 278 -0.61 18.32 4.36
C VAL A 278 0.73 17.67 4.70
N PRO A 279 0.99 17.29 5.97
CA PRO A 279 2.19 16.54 6.31
C PRO A 279 2.36 15.33 5.40
N THR A 280 3.50 15.23 4.73
CA THR A 280 3.72 14.21 3.71
C THR A 280 5.03 13.47 3.94
N LEU A 281 4.97 12.14 3.98
CA LEU A 281 6.12 11.26 4.04
C LEU A 281 6.40 10.69 2.65
N VAL A 282 7.64 10.81 2.18
CA VAL A 282 8.17 10.08 1.02
C VAL A 282 9.03 8.92 1.53
N ILE A 283 8.74 7.71 1.10
CA ILE A 283 9.55 6.51 1.40
C ILE A 283 10.21 6.04 0.12
N ARG A 284 11.54 5.93 0.11
CA ARG A 284 12.33 5.48 -1.04
C ARG A 284 13.15 4.23 -0.73
N GLY A 285 13.24 3.31 -1.67
CA GLY A 285 14.22 2.23 -1.70
C GLY A 285 15.45 2.63 -2.50
N MET A 286 16.66 2.24 -2.05
CA MET A 286 17.90 2.58 -2.78
C MET A 286 18.16 1.68 -4.00
N HIS A 287 17.39 0.60 -4.14
CA HIS A 287 17.48 -0.36 -5.25
C HIS A 287 16.20 -0.41 -6.10
N ASP A 288 15.34 0.60 -5.95
CA ASP A 288 14.02 0.71 -6.59
C ASP A 288 14.12 0.91 -8.11
N THR A 289 13.02 0.64 -8.81
CA THR A 289 12.78 1.12 -10.17
C THR A 289 12.57 2.64 -10.23
N MET A 290 12.23 3.25 -9.10
CA MET A 290 12.08 4.70 -8.92
C MET A 290 13.43 5.31 -8.54
N ASP A 291 13.81 6.43 -9.18
CA ASP A 291 15.07 7.13 -8.89
C ASP A 291 15.09 7.65 -7.43
N PRO A 292 16.00 7.14 -6.57
CA PRO A 292 16.04 7.54 -5.17
C PRO A 292 16.35 9.04 -4.99
N ASP A 293 17.16 9.63 -5.85
CA ASP A 293 17.52 11.05 -5.76
C ASP A 293 16.36 11.95 -6.22
N PHE A 294 15.60 11.52 -7.20
CA PHE A 294 14.36 12.19 -7.58
C PHE A 294 13.34 12.16 -6.43
N MET A 295 13.18 11.03 -5.74
CA MET A 295 12.27 10.93 -4.60
C MET A 295 12.74 11.80 -3.40
N LYS A 296 14.05 11.95 -3.20
CA LYS A 296 14.59 12.92 -2.23
C LYS A 296 14.20 14.35 -2.62
N MET A 297 14.41 14.74 -3.86
CA MET A 297 14.00 16.05 -4.38
C MET A 297 12.48 16.28 -4.20
N MET A 298 11.64 15.26 -4.39
CA MET A 298 10.21 15.37 -4.12
C MET A 298 9.91 15.74 -2.67
N SER A 299 10.58 15.11 -1.70
CA SER A 299 10.39 15.42 -0.28
C SER A 299 10.77 16.86 0.07
N GLU A 300 11.74 17.42 -0.64
CA GLU A 300 12.21 18.82 -0.47
C GLU A 300 11.25 19.83 -1.14
N LYS A 301 10.57 19.44 -2.22
CA LYS A 301 9.60 20.30 -2.92
C LYS A 301 8.20 20.31 -2.29
N LEU A 302 7.86 19.29 -1.52
CA LEU A 302 6.60 19.23 -0.79
C LEU A 302 6.54 20.31 0.30
N GLY A 303 5.38 20.94 0.51
CA GLY A 303 5.22 22.03 1.46
C GLY A 303 5.48 21.63 2.92
N ASN A 304 5.35 20.35 3.27
CA ASN A 304 5.64 19.77 4.58
C ASN A 304 6.11 18.31 4.38
N GLY A 305 7.19 18.16 3.63
CA GLY A 305 7.75 16.87 3.22
C GLY A 305 8.76 16.33 4.23
N GLN A 306 8.71 15.01 4.43
CA GLN A 306 9.69 14.23 5.20
C GLN A 306 10.17 13.08 4.32
N LEU A 307 11.38 12.57 4.56
CA LEU A 307 11.98 11.48 3.82
C LEU A 307 12.35 10.33 4.74
N VAL A 308 11.97 9.11 4.33
CA VAL A 308 12.52 7.86 4.84
C VAL A 308 13.27 7.16 3.74
N THR A 309 14.48 6.72 4.04
CA THR A 309 15.33 5.94 3.12
C THR A 309 15.43 4.51 3.62
N CYS A 310 15.14 3.56 2.74
CA CYS A 310 15.33 2.13 2.92
C CYS A 310 16.62 1.72 2.17
N PRO A 311 17.79 1.66 2.87
CA PRO A 311 19.08 1.45 2.20
C PRO A 311 19.19 0.09 1.52
N ASN A 312 18.48 -0.92 2.00
CA ASN A 312 18.42 -2.25 1.40
C ASN A 312 17.15 -2.49 0.59
N GLY A 313 16.22 -1.53 0.60
CA GLY A 313 14.91 -1.64 -0.03
C GLY A 313 14.96 -1.45 -1.53
N SER A 314 14.10 -2.20 -2.23
CA SER A 314 13.76 -2.00 -3.64
C SER A 314 12.35 -1.42 -3.78
N HIS A 315 11.64 -1.68 -4.88
CA HIS A 315 10.27 -1.21 -5.07
C HIS A 315 9.32 -1.67 -3.96
N CYS A 316 9.45 -2.92 -3.53
CA CYS A 316 8.71 -3.46 -2.40
C CYS A 316 9.50 -3.35 -1.07
N SER A 317 9.95 -2.14 -0.71
CA SER A 317 10.74 -1.88 0.51
C SER A 317 10.05 -2.35 1.80
N MET A 318 8.71 -2.46 1.82
CA MET A 318 7.94 -3.03 2.91
C MET A 318 8.16 -4.54 3.10
N TRP A 319 8.90 -5.18 2.19
CA TRP A 319 9.32 -6.58 2.27
C TRP A 319 10.82 -6.70 2.49
N ASP A 320 11.63 -6.10 1.65
CA ASP A 320 13.09 -6.31 1.63
C ASP A 320 13.89 -5.34 2.50
N ASP A 321 13.23 -4.31 3.09
CA ASP A 321 13.82 -3.46 4.14
C ASP A 321 12.78 -3.07 5.22
N GLN A 322 12.08 -4.06 5.75
CA GLN A 322 11.01 -3.88 6.75
C GLN A 322 11.41 -3.00 7.95
N PRO A 323 12.61 -3.17 8.55
CA PRO A 323 12.97 -2.38 9.73
C PRO A 323 12.99 -0.88 9.48
N ASN A 324 13.60 -0.43 8.38
CA ASN A 324 13.67 0.99 8.05
C ASN A 324 12.31 1.51 7.56
N TYR A 325 11.61 0.74 6.72
CA TYR A 325 10.29 1.09 6.21
C TYR A 325 9.29 1.34 7.34
N PHE A 326 9.06 0.33 8.19
CA PHE A 326 8.03 0.43 9.22
C PHE A 326 8.43 1.33 10.38
N LYS A 327 9.71 1.41 10.76
CA LYS A 327 10.18 2.40 11.74
C LYS A 327 9.85 3.82 11.27
N GLY A 328 10.18 4.15 10.02
CA GLY A 328 9.91 5.47 9.46
C GLY A 328 8.42 5.77 9.37
N LEU A 329 7.64 4.85 8.81
CA LEU A 329 6.18 4.98 8.68
C LEU A 329 5.50 5.18 10.04
N ILE A 330 5.79 4.33 11.02
CA ILE A 330 5.19 4.39 12.36
C ILE A 330 5.58 5.69 13.07
N THR A 331 6.83 6.13 12.94
CA THR A 331 7.29 7.43 13.50
C THR A 331 6.48 8.57 12.93
N PHE A 332 6.30 8.63 11.60
CA PHE A 332 5.49 9.66 10.95
C PHE A 332 4.03 9.65 11.41
N LEU A 333 3.39 8.47 11.44
CA LEU A 333 2.00 8.33 11.84
C LEU A 333 1.75 8.76 13.29
N LYS A 334 2.73 8.53 14.17
CA LYS A 334 2.64 8.90 15.60
C LYS A 334 3.05 10.34 15.91
N SER A 335 3.90 10.96 15.09
CA SER A 335 4.38 12.33 15.32
C SER A 335 3.30 13.39 15.01
N ASN A 336 2.39 13.12 14.09
CA ASN A 336 1.32 14.03 13.68
C ASN A 336 0.12 14.01 14.66
N LYS A 337 0.40 13.90 15.96
CA LYS A 337 -0.59 14.12 17.03
C LYS A 337 -0.91 15.62 17.10
N LYS A 338 -1.71 16.17 16.19
CA LYS A 338 -2.46 17.38 16.54
C LYS A 338 -3.50 16.95 17.58
N GLY A 339 -3.44 17.57 18.75
CA GLY A 339 -4.22 17.31 19.94
C GLY A 339 -5.71 17.38 19.73
#